data_138f9d713b1d03106a3d1b15d6c4332e
#
_entry.id   138f9d713b1d03106a3d1b15d6c4332e
#
_cell.length_a   1.000
_cell.length_b   1.000
_cell.length_c   1.000
_cell.angle_alpha   90.00
_cell.angle_beta   90.00
_cell.angle_gamma   90.00
#
_symmetry.space_group_name_H-M   'P 1'
#
loop_
_entity.id
_entity.type
_entity.pdbx_description
1 polymer ?
#
loop_
_entity_poly.entity_id
_entity_poly.type
_entity_poly.pdbx_seq_one_letter_code
_entity_poly.pdbx_strand_id
1 'polypeptide(L)'
;MDKQVFDSIKKTLAVTLPKRAIALLYGSQARRDARRDSDWDILIVLDKDQLLPDDYDTVTYPLTKLGWDIGAEINPIMYTK
;
A
#
# COMPACT_ATOMS: atom_id res chain seq x y z
N MET A 1 8.65 6.47 -12.15
CA MET A 1 7.99 6.41 -10.82
C MET A 1 7.98 7.79 -10.19
N ASP A 2 6.85 8.21 -9.67
CA ASP A 2 6.74 9.48 -8.94
C ASP A 2 7.28 9.28 -7.52
N LYS A 3 8.43 9.88 -7.25
CA LYS A 3 9.11 9.70 -5.98
C LYS A 3 8.32 10.29 -4.80
N GLN A 4 7.59 11.39 -5.02
CA GLN A 4 6.79 12.00 -3.95
C GLN A 4 5.65 11.07 -3.53
N VAL A 5 4.99 10.43 -4.49
CA VAL A 5 3.94 9.46 -4.19
C VAL A 5 4.55 8.26 -3.46
N PHE A 6 5.66 7.75 -3.95
CA PHE A 6 6.33 6.62 -3.32
C PHE A 6 6.72 6.92 -1.87
N ASP A 7 7.29 8.11 -1.61
CA ASP A 7 7.67 8.50 -0.26
C ASP A 7 6.45 8.65 0.65
N SER A 8 5.34 9.17 0.14
CA SER A 8 4.09 9.29 0.90
C SER A 8 3.54 7.92 1.29
N ILE A 9 3.59 6.97 0.36
CA ILE A 9 3.17 5.59 0.64
C ILE A 9 4.04 4.98 1.73
N LYS A 10 5.36 5.14 1.64
CA LYS A 10 6.30 4.61 2.64
C LYS A 10 6.03 5.20 4.02
N LYS A 11 5.80 6.51 4.11
CA LYS A 11 5.51 7.17 5.38
C LYS A 11 4.21 6.64 6.00
N THR A 12 3.18 6.46 5.18
CA THR A 12 1.91 5.93 5.65
C THR A 12 2.08 4.50 6.17
N LEU A 13 2.78 3.65 5.43
CA LEU A 13 3.05 2.28 5.84
C LEU A 13 3.86 2.23 7.14
N ALA A 14 4.81 3.13 7.33
CA ALA A 14 5.61 3.16 8.55
C ALA A 14 4.76 3.39 9.80
N VAL A 15 3.63 4.08 9.66
CA VAL A 15 2.71 4.36 10.77
C VAL A 15 1.65 3.27 10.92
N THR A 16 1.22 2.66 9.83
CA THR A 16 0.03 1.80 9.83
C THR A 16 0.33 0.31 9.88
N LEU A 17 1.52 -0.13 9.44
CA LEU A 17 1.84 -1.55 9.42
C LEU A 17 2.07 -2.09 10.82
N PRO A 18 1.40 -3.21 11.18
CA PRO A 18 1.70 -3.88 12.45
C PRO A 18 3.08 -4.54 12.41
N LYS A 19 3.54 -5.00 13.57
CA LYS A 19 4.82 -5.69 13.68
C LYS A 19 4.82 -6.93 12.80
N ARG A 20 5.98 -7.20 12.18
CA ARG A 20 6.22 -8.37 11.31
C ARG A 20 5.40 -8.37 10.03
N ALA A 21 4.68 -7.29 9.74
CA ALA A 21 4.00 -7.15 8.47
C ALA A 21 5.01 -6.75 7.39
N ILE A 22 4.73 -7.19 6.17
CA ILE A 22 5.57 -6.89 5.00
C ILE A 22 4.71 -6.19 3.98
N ALA A 23 5.26 -5.15 3.34
CA ALA A 23 4.60 -4.49 2.22
C ALA A 23 5.53 -4.49 1.02
N LEU A 24 5.01 -4.85 -0.13
CA LEU A 24 5.76 -4.93 -1.37
C LEU A 24 5.07 -4.12 -2.45
N LEU A 25 5.83 -3.33 -3.19
CA LEU A 25 5.35 -2.66 -4.39
C LEU A 25 5.49 -3.62 -5.56
N TYR A 26 4.42 -3.79 -6.35
CA TYR A 26 4.48 -4.67 -7.51
C TYR A 26 3.77 -4.01 -8.69
N GLY A 27 3.66 -4.72 -9.81
CA GLY A 27 3.01 -4.17 -10.99
C GLY A 27 3.91 -3.22 -11.77
N SER A 28 3.31 -2.33 -12.55
CA SER A 28 4.06 -1.47 -13.47
C SER A 28 5.00 -0.50 -12.76
N GLN A 29 4.62 -0.01 -11.58
CA GLN A 29 5.49 0.89 -10.82
C GLN A 29 6.80 0.21 -10.42
N ALA A 30 6.71 -1.06 -9.99
CA ALA A 30 7.89 -1.83 -9.59
C ALA A 30 8.79 -2.15 -10.78
N ARG A 31 8.20 -2.36 -11.95
CA ARG A 31 8.95 -2.67 -13.18
C ARG A 31 9.59 -1.47 -13.85
N ARG A 32 9.28 -0.27 -13.37
CA ARG A 32 9.78 0.99 -13.93
C ARG A 32 9.29 1.28 -15.36
N ASP A 33 8.22 0.61 -15.79
CA ASP A 33 7.56 0.91 -17.06
C ASP A 33 6.25 1.64 -16.85
N ALA A 34 6.04 2.18 -15.66
CA ALA A 34 4.83 2.88 -15.29
C ALA A 34 4.71 4.21 -16.03
N ARG A 35 3.52 4.51 -16.49
CA ARG A 35 3.16 5.83 -16.96
C ARG A 35 2.83 6.71 -15.76
N ARG A 36 2.73 8.02 -16.00
CA ARG A 36 2.47 9.00 -14.95
C ARG A 36 1.21 8.67 -14.12
N ASP A 37 0.20 8.12 -14.78
CA ASP A 37 -1.10 7.79 -14.19
C ASP A 37 -1.26 6.30 -13.86
N SER A 38 -0.17 5.54 -13.83
CA SER A 38 -0.22 4.12 -13.51
C SER A 38 -0.58 3.89 -12.05
N ASP A 39 -1.31 2.78 -11.80
CA ASP A 39 -1.72 2.39 -10.46
C ASP A 39 -0.51 2.00 -9.59
N TRP A 40 -0.67 2.20 -8.29
CA TRP A 40 0.30 1.79 -7.29
C TRP A 40 -0.22 0.53 -6.61
N ASP A 41 0.30 -0.62 -7.01
CA ASP A 41 -0.13 -1.92 -6.47
C ASP A 41 0.74 -2.30 -5.29
N ILE A 42 0.11 -2.40 -4.11
CA ILE A 42 0.81 -2.68 -2.86
C ILE A 42 0.30 -4.00 -2.29
N LEU A 43 1.20 -4.97 -2.16
CA LEU A 43 0.89 -6.24 -1.53
C LEU A 43 1.31 -6.18 -0.06
N ILE A 44 0.39 -6.47 0.84
CA ILE A 44 0.64 -6.44 2.28
C ILE A 44 0.39 -7.83 2.85
N VAL A 45 1.37 -8.34 3.58
CA VAL A 45 1.26 -9.65 4.23
C VAL A 45 1.34 -9.43 5.73
N LEU A 46 0.27 -9.81 6.44
CA LEU A 46 0.19 -9.69 7.89
C LEU A 46 0.60 -11.00 8.57
N ASP A 47 1.31 -10.88 9.69
CA ASP A 47 1.73 -12.04 10.47
C ASP A 47 0.63 -12.43 11.45
N LYS A 48 -0.44 -13.03 10.94
CA LYS A 48 -1.59 -13.47 11.71
C LYS A 48 -2.36 -14.55 10.95
N ASP A 49 -3.25 -15.25 11.64
CA ASP A 49 -3.95 -16.39 11.07
C ASP A 49 -5.05 -16.00 10.10
N GLN A 50 -5.74 -14.90 10.36
CA GLN A 50 -6.83 -14.46 9.50
C GLN A 50 -6.99 -12.96 9.53
N LEU A 51 -7.54 -12.40 8.46
CA LEU A 51 -7.84 -10.98 8.38
C LEU A 51 -9.15 -10.69 9.11
N LEU A 52 -9.16 -9.58 9.85
CA LEU A 52 -10.35 -9.08 10.55
C LEU A 52 -10.77 -7.77 9.90
N PRO A 53 -12.04 -7.34 10.07
CA PRO A 53 -12.48 -6.05 9.52
C PRO A 53 -11.59 -4.88 9.94
N ASP A 54 -11.12 -4.87 11.19
CA ASP A 54 -10.23 -3.81 11.68
C ASP A 54 -8.93 -3.72 10.89
N ASP A 55 -8.45 -4.83 10.32
CA ASP A 55 -7.21 -4.80 9.54
C ASP A 55 -7.35 -3.91 8.30
N TYR A 56 -8.53 -3.94 7.67
CA TYR A 56 -8.80 -3.06 6.52
C TYR A 56 -8.80 -1.60 6.95
N ASP A 57 -9.43 -1.29 8.08
CA ASP A 57 -9.53 0.07 8.57
C ASP A 57 -8.18 0.64 9.01
N THR A 58 -7.31 -0.19 9.59
CA THR A 58 -6.03 0.27 10.13
C THR A 58 -4.88 0.18 9.15
N VAL A 59 -4.96 -0.70 8.15
CA VAL A 59 -3.84 -0.95 7.23
C VAL A 59 -4.14 -0.44 5.82
N THR A 60 -5.23 -0.91 5.20
CA THR A 60 -5.50 -0.57 3.80
C THR A 60 -6.24 0.75 3.61
N TYR A 61 -7.19 1.07 4.48
CA TYR A 61 -7.94 2.31 4.33
C TYR A 61 -7.05 3.56 4.34
N PRO A 62 -6.04 3.68 5.21
CA PRO A 62 -5.14 4.84 5.17
C PRO A 62 -4.43 5.01 3.83
N LEU A 63 -4.08 3.92 3.15
CA LEU A 63 -3.48 3.99 1.82
C LEU A 63 -4.49 4.46 0.77
N THR A 64 -5.71 3.95 0.83
CA THR A 64 -6.77 4.37 -0.08
C THR A 64 -7.06 5.86 0.10
N LYS A 65 -7.16 6.30 1.36
CA LYS A 65 -7.39 7.71 1.68
C LYS A 65 -6.23 8.58 1.19
N LEU A 66 -5.00 8.13 1.36
CA LEU A 66 -3.83 8.83 0.85
C LEU A 66 -3.96 9.04 -0.67
N GLY A 67 -4.37 7.99 -1.40
CA GLY A 67 -4.56 8.10 -2.84
C GLY A 67 -5.57 9.19 -3.21
N TRP A 68 -6.69 9.25 -2.48
CA TRP A 68 -7.68 10.30 -2.71
C TRP A 68 -7.10 11.69 -2.45
N ASP A 69 -6.29 11.82 -1.39
CA ASP A 69 -5.73 13.11 -0.97
C ASP A 69 -4.69 13.64 -1.96
N ILE A 70 -3.92 12.75 -2.57
CA ILE A 70 -2.81 13.17 -3.45
C ILE A 70 -3.08 12.89 -4.94
N GLY A 71 -4.28 12.40 -5.27
CA GLY A 71 -4.65 12.16 -6.66
C GLY A 71 -3.94 10.97 -7.29
N ALA A 72 -3.63 9.94 -6.52
CA ALA A 72 -2.98 8.73 -7.01
C ALA A 72 -3.91 7.52 -6.83
N GLU A 73 -3.84 6.58 -7.75
CA GLU A 73 -4.59 5.33 -7.65
C GLU A 73 -3.74 4.32 -6.88
N ILE A 74 -4.07 4.10 -5.62
CA ILE A 74 -3.35 3.16 -4.75
C ILE A 74 -4.24 1.96 -4.46
N ASN A 75 -3.78 0.77 -4.82
CA ASN A 75 -4.52 -0.48 -4.71
C ASN A 75 -3.83 -1.41 -3.71
N PRO A 76 -4.15 -1.31 -2.41
CA PRO A 76 -3.58 -2.21 -1.41
C PRO A 76 -4.35 -3.53 -1.40
N ILE A 77 -3.61 -4.63 -1.34
CA ILE A 77 -4.17 -5.98 -1.20
C ILE A 77 -3.51 -6.63 0.00
N MET A 78 -4.32 -7.17 0.93
CA MET A 78 -3.81 -7.82 2.12
C MET A 78 -3.96 -9.33 2.06
N TYR A 79 -2.93 -10.01 2.57
CA TYR A 79 -2.95 -11.46 2.80
C TYR A 79 -2.45 -11.77 4.20
N THR A 80 -2.77 -12.95 4.68
CA THR A 80 -2.16 -13.49 5.89
C THR A 80 -0.96 -14.35 5.52
N LYS A 81 -0.05 -14.47 6.44
CA LYS A 81 1.16 -15.26 6.26
C LYS A 81 0.88 -16.76 6.29
#